data_e658a53c7cc4c8742956afa8204679c6
#
_entry.id   e658a53c7cc4c8742956afa8204679c6
#
_cell.length_a   1.000
_cell.length_b   1.000
_cell.length_c   1.000
_cell.angle_alpha   90.00
_cell.angle_beta   90.00
_cell.angle_gamma   90.00
#
_symmetry.space_group_name_H-M   'P 1'
#
loop_
_entity.id
_entity.type
_entity.pdbx_description
1 polymer ?
#
loop_
_entity_poly.entity_id
_entity_poly.type
_entity_poly.pdbx_seq_one_letter_code
_entity_poly.pdbx_strand_id
1 'polypeptide(L)'
;MQLNIIGAGLAGCEAALWLADRGVQVELYEQKPTKYSPAHKSAGFAELICSNSLKAERPDSASGLLKIEMKMMGSHLLDAAETARVAAGGALAVDRDVFSTAVTEMVENHPNITVRREEVTALDECAPVLVASGPLTEGALAQAVAALTGDHRLSFYDAVAPIVTAE
;
A
#
# COMPACT_ATOMS: atom_id res chain seq x y z
N MET A 1 20.87 9.42 -2.22
CA MET A 1 20.55 7.99 -1.98
C MET A 1 19.30 7.70 -2.78
N GLN A 2 19.25 6.58 -3.48
CA GLN A 2 18.09 6.12 -4.24
C GLN A 2 17.55 4.83 -3.63
N LEU A 3 16.24 4.66 -3.59
CA LEU A 3 15.56 3.47 -3.09
C LEU A 3 14.50 3.03 -4.08
N ASN A 4 14.42 1.74 -4.35
CA ASN A 4 13.37 1.14 -5.16
C ASN A 4 12.25 0.60 -4.24
N ILE A 5 11.00 0.95 -4.52
CA ILE A 5 9.82 0.45 -3.81
C ILE A 5 8.94 -0.30 -4.80
N ILE A 6 8.61 -1.55 -4.48
CA ILE A 6 7.78 -2.41 -5.34
C ILE A 6 6.38 -2.54 -4.73
N GLY A 7 5.39 -1.98 -5.43
CA GLY A 7 3.99 -1.97 -5.04
C GLY A 7 3.53 -0.61 -4.50
N ALA A 8 2.57 0.02 -5.20
CA ALA A 8 1.93 1.28 -4.81
C ALA A 8 0.62 1.05 -4.04
N GLY A 9 0.61 0.07 -3.13
CA GLY A 9 -0.42 -0.10 -2.11
C GLY A 9 -0.25 0.90 -0.96
N LEU A 10 -1.02 0.72 0.12
CA LEU A 10 -0.94 1.60 1.30
C LEU A 10 0.50 1.72 1.84
N ALA A 11 1.16 0.58 2.06
CA ALA A 11 2.50 0.56 2.64
C ALA A 11 3.55 1.19 1.72
N GLY A 12 3.49 0.90 0.41
CA GLY A 12 4.45 1.44 -0.55
C GLY A 12 4.30 2.94 -0.76
N CYS A 13 3.07 3.44 -0.84
CA CYS A 13 2.82 4.89 -0.97
C CYS A 13 3.24 5.66 0.29
N GLU A 14 2.91 5.15 1.50
CA GLU A 14 3.36 5.76 2.75
C GLU A 14 4.88 5.83 2.82
N ALA A 15 5.57 4.72 2.53
CA ALA A 15 7.02 4.67 2.55
C ALA A 15 7.65 5.61 1.50
N ALA A 16 7.08 5.65 0.30
CA ALA A 16 7.56 6.51 -0.78
C ALA A 16 7.49 7.99 -0.40
N LEU A 17 6.32 8.46 0.07
CA LEU A 17 6.11 9.84 0.48
C LEU A 17 7.00 10.21 1.67
N TRP A 18 7.02 9.37 2.70
CA TRP A 18 7.80 9.62 3.91
C TRP A 18 9.31 9.73 3.63
N LEU A 19 9.84 8.89 2.76
CA LEU A 19 11.26 8.91 2.36
C LEU A 19 11.57 10.09 1.44
N ALA A 20 10.67 10.37 0.49
CA ALA A 20 10.84 11.44 -0.47
C ALA A 20 10.87 12.82 0.19
N ASP A 21 10.06 13.07 1.21
CA ASP A 21 10.09 14.28 2.04
C ASP A 21 11.44 14.48 2.74
N ARG A 22 12.16 13.39 2.98
CA ARG A 22 13.50 13.40 3.60
C ARG A 22 14.64 13.45 2.59
N GLY A 23 14.32 13.76 1.33
CA GLY A 23 15.28 13.95 0.24
C GLY A 23 15.81 12.64 -0.36
N VAL A 24 15.19 11.49 -0.07
CA VAL A 24 15.52 10.23 -0.74
C VAL A 24 14.87 10.23 -2.13
N GLN A 25 15.64 9.90 -3.17
CA GLN A 25 15.08 9.65 -4.50
C GLN A 25 14.44 8.26 -4.51
N VAL A 26 13.15 8.21 -4.81
CA VAL A 26 12.36 6.97 -4.80
C VAL A 26 11.95 6.60 -6.23
N GLU A 27 12.23 5.37 -6.63
CA GLU A 27 11.56 4.75 -7.78
C GLU A 27 10.45 3.82 -7.27
N LEU A 28 9.21 4.18 -7.54
CA LEU A 28 8.03 3.43 -7.14
C LEU A 28 7.48 2.64 -8.31
N TYR A 29 7.54 1.31 -8.20
CA TYR A 29 7.07 0.38 -9.21
C TYR A 29 5.65 -0.08 -8.90
N GLU A 30 4.76 0.03 -9.88
CA GLU A 30 3.38 -0.45 -9.80
C GLU A 30 2.98 -1.14 -11.10
N GLN A 31 2.55 -2.39 -11.00
CA GLN A 31 2.17 -3.18 -12.19
C GLN A 31 0.87 -2.72 -12.85
N LYS A 32 -0.01 -2.03 -12.13
CA LYS A 32 -1.24 -1.47 -12.71
C LYS A 32 -0.92 -0.22 -13.56
N PRO A 33 -1.61 0.01 -14.64
CA PRO A 33 -2.78 -0.69 -15.17
C PRO A 33 -2.46 -1.89 -16.08
N THR A 34 -1.18 -2.23 -16.30
CA THR A 34 -0.80 -3.30 -17.24
C THR A 34 -1.22 -4.69 -16.72
N LYS A 35 -1.09 -4.90 -15.42
CA LYS A 35 -1.46 -6.16 -14.76
C LYS A 35 -2.21 -5.87 -13.46
N TYR A 36 -3.33 -6.55 -13.26
CA TYR A 36 -4.13 -6.48 -12.03
C TYR A 36 -4.05 -7.80 -11.28
N SER A 37 -4.02 -7.75 -9.95
CA SER A 37 -4.33 -8.93 -9.14
C SER A 37 -5.84 -9.20 -9.18
N PRO A 38 -6.31 -10.41 -8.82
CA PRO A 38 -7.74 -10.73 -8.82
C PRO A 38 -8.61 -9.79 -7.97
N ALA A 39 -8.02 -9.11 -7.00
CA ALA A 39 -8.74 -8.25 -6.05
C ALA A 39 -8.76 -6.77 -6.44
N HIS A 40 -7.81 -6.32 -7.26
CA HIS A 40 -7.69 -4.91 -7.67
C HIS A 40 -8.52 -4.61 -8.92
N LYS A 41 -9.13 -3.42 -8.97
CA LYS A 41 -9.99 -2.97 -10.07
C LYS A 41 -9.65 -1.56 -10.57
N SER A 42 -9.00 -0.75 -9.73
CA SER A 42 -8.61 0.62 -10.04
C SER A 42 -7.15 0.70 -10.46
N ALA A 43 -6.82 1.58 -11.40
CA ALA A 43 -5.44 1.92 -11.75
C ALA A 43 -4.77 2.85 -10.72
N GLY A 44 -5.55 3.44 -9.80
CA GLY A 44 -5.06 4.31 -8.74
C GLY A 44 -4.20 3.59 -7.71
N PHE A 45 -3.49 4.38 -6.91
CA PHE A 45 -2.66 3.88 -5.81
C PHE A 45 -3.47 3.71 -4.53
N ALA A 46 -2.91 3.00 -3.55
CA ALA A 46 -3.50 2.77 -2.24
C ALA A 46 -4.97 2.28 -2.29
N GLU A 47 -5.30 1.46 -3.28
CA GLU A 47 -6.66 0.91 -3.45
C GLU A 47 -7.07 0.06 -2.24
N LEU A 48 -8.20 0.43 -1.63
CA LEU A 48 -8.78 -0.32 -0.51
C LEU A 48 -9.65 -1.47 -1.03
N ILE A 49 -9.20 -2.71 -0.88
CA ILE A 49 -9.84 -3.90 -1.46
C ILE A 49 -10.97 -4.44 -0.59
N CYS A 50 -10.68 -4.73 0.68
CA CYS A 50 -11.61 -5.46 1.56
C CYS A 50 -12.72 -4.58 2.13
N SER A 51 -12.42 -3.34 2.50
CA SER A 51 -13.32 -2.44 3.21
C SER A 51 -12.89 -0.99 2.97
N ASN A 52 -13.82 -0.07 3.06
CA ASN A 52 -13.53 1.36 3.08
C ASN A 52 -13.16 1.88 4.49
N SER A 53 -13.06 0.99 5.48
CA SER A 53 -12.73 1.34 6.87
C SER A 53 -11.28 1.06 7.20
N LEU A 54 -10.60 2.09 7.70
CA LEU A 54 -9.27 1.99 8.29
C LEU A 54 -9.34 1.66 9.80
N LYS A 55 -10.44 1.03 10.25
CA LYS A 55 -10.69 0.56 11.62
C LYS A 55 -10.93 1.70 12.62
N ALA A 56 -11.06 1.32 13.91
CA ALA A 56 -11.38 2.23 14.99
C ALA A 56 -10.34 3.35 15.18
N GLU A 57 -10.79 4.50 15.66
CA GLU A 57 -9.95 5.66 15.98
C GLU A 57 -9.75 5.88 17.49
N ARG A 58 -10.49 5.14 18.30
CA ARG A 58 -10.42 5.31 19.76
C ARG A 58 -9.02 4.96 20.27
N PRO A 59 -8.40 5.79 21.12
CA PRO A 59 -7.04 5.58 21.62
C PRO A 59 -6.90 4.32 22.50
N ASP A 60 -7.99 3.81 23.04
CA ASP A 60 -8.07 2.58 23.82
C ASP A 60 -8.18 1.30 22.96
N SER A 61 -8.17 1.43 21.64
CA SER A 61 -8.13 0.32 20.69
C SER A 61 -6.75 0.22 20.01
N ALA A 62 -6.30 -0.99 19.71
CA ALA A 62 -5.01 -1.20 19.04
C ALA A 62 -4.89 -0.43 17.72
N SER A 63 -5.95 -0.43 16.89
CA SER A 63 -5.95 0.30 15.64
C SER A 63 -6.01 1.83 15.80
N GLY A 64 -6.64 2.32 16.86
CA GLY A 64 -6.68 3.74 17.17
C GLY A 64 -5.32 4.22 17.70
N LEU A 65 -4.70 3.49 18.61
CA LEU A 65 -3.37 3.80 19.13
C LEU A 65 -2.35 3.83 17.98
N LEU A 66 -2.35 2.82 17.10
CA LEU A 66 -1.47 2.79 15.93
C LEU A 66 -1.63 4.04 15.05
N LYS A 67 -2.87 4.49 14.80
CA LYS A 67 -3.10 5.71 14.02
C LYS A 67 -2.56 6.96 14.70
N ILE A 68 -2.67 7.05 16.01
CA ILE A 68 -2.09 8.17 16.77
C ILE A 68 -0.56 8.17 16.60
N GLU A 69 0.08 7.01 16.75
CA GLU A 69 1.52 6.88 16.55
C GLU A 69 1.93 7.23 15.12
N MET A 70 1.21 6.73 14.11
CA MET A 70 1.47 7.07 12.71
C MET A 70 1.30 8.58 12.43
N LYS A 71 0.26 9.22 12.98
CA LYS A 71 0.09 10.68 12.88
C LYS A 71 1.25 11.45 13.51
N MET A 72 1.74 11.01 14.67
CA MET A 72 2.91 11.61 15.31
C MET A 72 4.19 11.44 14.46
N MET A 73 4.26 10.40 13.64
CA MET A 73 5.35 10.17 12.70
C MET A 73 5.17 10.91 11.36
N GLY A 74 4.06 11.62 11.17
CA GLY A 74 3.76 12.38 9.95
C GLY A 74 3.27 11.48 8.80
N SER A 75 2.29 10.60 9.06
CA SER A 75 1.69 9.74 8.04
C SER A 75 0.89 10.54 7.02
N HIS A 76 1.29 10.47 5.76
CA HIS A 76 0.61 11.10 4.62
C HIS A 76 -0.74 10.45 4.30
N LEU A 77 -0.81 9.11 4.42
CA LEU A 77 -2.03 8.38 4.13
C LEU A 77 -3.13 8.66 5.15
N LEU A 78 -2.78 8.94 6.40
CA LEU A 78 -3.78 9.35 7.38
C LEU A 78 -4.31 10.75 7.09
N ASP A 79 -3.50 11.67 6.58
CA ASP A 79 -3.96 13.00 6.16
C ASP A 79 -4.89 12.88 4.93
N ALA A 80 -4.53 12.05 3.94
CA ALA A 80 -5.40 11.75 2.81
C ALA A 80 -6.73 11.09 3.25
N ALA A 81 -6.67 10.21 4.25
CA ALA A 81 -7.86 9.56 4.80
C ALA A 81 -8.80 10.54 5.50
N GLU A 82 -8.26 11.54 6.20
CA GLU A 82 -9.08 12.60 6.81
C GLU A 82 -9.80 13.43 5.75
N THR A 83 -9.15 13.72 4.63
CA THR A 83 -9.75 14.45 3.50
C THR A 83 -10.88 13.65 2.83
N ALA A 84 -10.73 12.33 2.75
CA ALA A 84 -11.70 11.42 2.13
C ALA A 84 -12.72 10.83 3.13
N ARG A 85 -12.76 11.32 4.38
CA ARG A 85 -13.56 10.78 5.47
C ARG A 85 -15.05 10.76 5.14
N VAL A 86 -15.69 9.65 5.48
CA VAL A 86 -17.16 9.49 5.49
C VAL A 86 -17.66 9.10 6.89
N ALA A 87 -18.91 9.36 7.17
CA ALA A 87 -19.51 9.07 8.47
C ALA A 87 -19.57 7.55 8.74
N ALA A 88 -18.92 7.09 9.80
CA ALA A 88 -18.86 5.67 10.18
C ALA A 88 -18.74 5.45 11.70
N GLY A 89 -19.37 6.30 12.51
CA GLY A 89 -19.32 6.21 13.98
C GLY A 89 -17.90 6.37 14.52
N GLY A 90 -17.40 5.36 15.25
CA GLY A 90 -16.07 5.39 15.87
C GLY A 90 -14.94 4.84 15.00
N ALA A 91 -15.15 4.67 13.70
CA ALA A 91 -14.14 4.19 12.76
C ALA A 91 -13.75 5.29 11.75
N LEU A 92 -12.50 5.29 11.31
CA LEU A 92 -12.07 6.07 10.16
C LEU A 92 -12.47 5.32 8.89
N ALA A 93 -13.58 5.72 8.29
CA ALA A 93 -13.99 5.23 6.98
C ALA A 93 -13.84 6.34 5.93
N VAL A 94 -13.56 5.93 4.71
CA VAL A 94 -13.26 6.85 3.62
C VAL A 94 -14.09 6.54 2.38
N ASP A 95 -14.31 7.55 1.54
CA ASP A 95 -14.64 7.33 0.15
C ASP A 95 -13.40 6.78 -0.55
N ARG A 96 -13.52 5.56 -1.13
CA ARG A 96 -12.35 4.85 -1.69
C ARG A 96 -11.75 5.56 -2.88
N ASP A 97 -12.58 6.15 -3.72
CA ASP A 97 -12.14 6.79 -4.96
C ASP A 97 -11.48 8.13 -4.63
N VAL A 98 -12.06 8.91 -3.72
CA VAL A 98 -11.47 10.16 -3.22
C VAL A 98 -10.13 9.89 -2.54
N PHE A 99 -10.05 8.87 -1.69
CA PHE A 99 -8.84 8.49 -0.99
C PHE A 99 -7.72 8.06 -1.97
N SER A 100 -8.04 7.12 -2.87
CA SER A 100 -7.08 6.62 -3.85
C SER A 100 -6.60 7.73 -4.79
N THR A 101 -7.49 8.63 -5.22
CA THR A 101 -7.15 9.79 -6.04
C THR A 101 -6.18 10.72 -5.30
N ALA A 102 -6.49 11.08 -4.07
CA ALA A 102 -5.63 11.95 -3.26
C ALA A 102 -4.22 11.36 -3.08
N VAL A 103 -4.12 10.06 -2.74
CA VAL A 103 -2.82 9.40 -2.58
C VAL A 103 -2.08 9.32 -3.92
N THR A 104 -2.78 9.03 -5.01
CA THR A 104 -2.17 8.97 -6.36
C THR A 104 -1.56 10.32 -6.73
N GLU A 105 -2.32 11.41 -6.54
CA GLU A 105 -1.87 12.77 -6.82
C GLU A 105 -0.67 13.18 -5.96
N MET A 106 -0.68 12.85 -4.66
CA MET A 106 0.44 13.12 -3.77
C MET A 106 1.72 12.45 -4.25
N VAL A 107 1.63 11.19 -4.65
CA VAL A 107 2.78 10.40 -5.12
C VAL A 107 3.28 10.88 -6.48
N GLU A 108 2.38 11.06 -7.46
CA GLU A 108 2.75 11.42 -8.83
C GLU A 108 3.29 12.86 -8.95
N ASN A 109 2.87 13.75 -8.07
CA ASN A 109 3.35 15.14 -8.06
C ASN A 109 4.57 15.37 -7.17
N HIS A 110 5.06 14.36 -6.44
CA HIS A 110 6.20 14.53 -5.55
C HIS A 110 7.53 14.58 -6.33
N PRO A 111 8.36 15.65 -6.19
CA PRO A 111 9.56 15.84 -7.01
C PRO A 111 10.65 14.77 -6.83
N ASN A 112 10.64 14.07 -5.69
CA ASN A 112 11.62 13.02 -5.38
C ASN A 112 11.07 11.60 -5.62
N ILE A 113 9.88 11.45 -6.22
CA ILE A 113 9.30 10.15 -6.57
C ILE A 113 9.20 10.03 -8.09
N THR A 114 9.77 8.96 -8.62
CA THR A 114 9.58 8.56 -10.01
C THR A 114 8.71 7.32 -10.05
N VAL A 115 7.53 7.44 -10.64
CA VAL A 115 6.61 6.31 -10.81
C VAL A 115 6.97 5.52 -12.07
N ARG A 116 7.09 4.19 -11.91
CA ARG A 116 7.28 3.21 -12.98
C ARG A 116 6.05 2.30 -13.04
N ARG A 117 5.25 2.45 -14.10
CA ARG A 117 4.06 1.61 -14.34
C ARG A 117 4.45 0.34 -15.07
N GLU A 118 5.14 -0.56 -14.35
CA GLU A 118 5.63 -1.84 -14.89
C GLU A 118 5.67 -2.93 -13.83
N GLU A 119 5.60 -4.19 -14.28
CA GLU A 119 5.75 -5.36 -13.41
C GLU A 119 7.23 -5.61 -13.12
N VAL A 120 7.57 -5.71 -11.84
CA VAL A 120 8.90 -6.15 -11.40
C VAL A 120 8.90 -7.66 -11.26
N THR A 121 9.78 -8.34 -12.00
CA THR A 121 9.89 -9.80 -12.02
C THR A 121 11.15 -10.33 -11.34
N ALA A 122 12.11 -9.44 -11.05
CA ALA A 122 13.37 -9.78 -10.38
C ALA A 122 13.75 -8.65 -9.41
N LEU A 123 14.53 -8.98 -8.38
CA LEU A 123 15.06 -8.00 -7.44
C LEU A 123 16.45 -7.55 -7.88
N ASP A 124 16.69 -6.23 -7.83
CA ASP A 124 18.02 -5.67 -8.06
C ASP A 124 18.87 -5.87 -6.79
N GLU A 125 19.92 -6.67 -6.89
CA GLU A 125 20.83 -6.94 -5.77
C GLU A 125 21.81 -5.77 -5.50
N CYS A 126 21.90 -4.83 -6.43
CA CYS A 126 22.83 -3.70 -6.35
C CYS A 126 22.23 -2.45 -5.70
N ALA A 127 20.92 -2.38 -5.54
CA ALA A 127 20.21 -1.23 -4.97
C ALA A 127 19.35 -1.64 -3.77
N PRO A 128 19.15 -0.76 -2.78
CA PRO A 128 18.18 -1.01 -1.72
C PRO A 128 16.78 -1.14 -2.30
N VAL A 129 16.05 -2.21 -1.92
CA VAL A 129 14.69 -2.48 -2.39
C VAL A 129 13.76 -2.69 -1.22
N LEU A 130 12.61 -2.01 -1.23
CA LEU A 130 11.50 -2.26 -0.33
C LEU A 130 10.39 -2.99 -1.10
N VAL A 131 10.12 -4.25 -0.76
CA VAL A 131 9.02 -5.01 -1.34
C VAL A 131 7.76 -4.75 -0.52
N ALA A 132 6.82 -4.01 -1.10
CA ALA A 132 5.53 -3.60 -0.52
C ALA A 132 4.34 -4.05 -1.39
N SER A 133 4.53 -5.12 -2.16
CA SER A 133 3.56 -5.65 -3.15
C SER A 133 2.34 -6.32 -2.53
N GLY A 134 2.33 -6.49 -1.20
CA GLY A 134 1.17 -6.96 -0.44
C GLY A 134 0.97 -8.49 -0.46
N PRO A 135 -0.14 -8.95 0.15
CA PRO A 135 -0.37 -10.39 0.39
C PRO A 135 -0.73 -11.19 -0.87
N LEU A 136 -1.05 -10.51 -1.98
CA LEU A 136 -1.41 -11.16 -3.25
C LEU A 136 -0.22 -11.20 -4.22
N THR A 137 1.00 -11.09 -3.72
CA THR A 137 2.21 -11.22 -4.52
C THR A 137 2.34 -12.62 -5.09
N GLU A 138 2.45 -12.73 -6.40
CA GLU A 138 2.51 -14.00 -7.11
C GLU A 138 3.56 -14.00 -8.25
N GLY A 139 3.68 -15.13 -8.94
CA GLY A 139 4.52 -15.24 -10.14
C GLY A 139 6.01 -15.06 -9.87
N ALA A 140 6.70 -14.38 -10.78
CA ALA A 140 8.15 -14.24 -10.75
C ALA A 140 8.68 -13.44 -9.55
N LEU A 141 7.97 -12.38 -9.14
CA LEU A 141 8.37 -11.61 -7.95
C LEU A 141 8.30 -12.46 -6.68
N ALA A 142 7.26 -13.26 -6.51
CA ALA A 142 7.14 -14.17 -5.36
C ALA A 142 8.29 -15.18 -5.34
N GLN A 143 8.67 -15.71 -6.51
CA GLN A 143 9.80 -16.63 -6.64
C GLN A 143 11.14 -15.93 -6.33
N ALA A 144 11.33 -14.70 -6.78
CA ALA A 144 12.54 -13.93 -6.48
C ALA A 144 12.69 -13.64 -4.98
N VAL A 145 11.59 -13.28 -4.30
CA VAL A 145 11.58 -13.09 -2.83
C VAL A 145 11.88 -14.41 -2.11
N ALA A 146 11.25 -15.51 -2.52
CA ALA A 146 11.48 -16.84 -1.93
C ALA A 146 12.94 -17.30 -2.10
N ALA A 147 13.54 -17.05 -3.27
CA ALA A 147 14.94 -17.38 -3.51
C ALA A 147 15.89 -16.57 -2.62
N LEU A 148 15.60 -15.28 -2.40
CA LEU A 148 16.39 -14.41 -1.54
C LEU A 148 16.31 -14.80 -0.06
N THR A 149 15.12 -15.16 0.42
CA THR A 149 14.89 -15.50 1.84
C THR A 149 15.24 -16.94 2.17
N GLY A 150 15.44 -17.80 1.17
CA GLY A 150 15.62 -19.24 1.36
C GLY A 150 14.35 -19.98 1.80
N ASP A 151 13.21 -19.29 1.85
CA ASP A 151 11.92 -19.87 2.19
C ASP A 151 11.07 -20.02 0.91
N HIS A 152 10.70 -21.26 0.60
CA HIS A 152 9.88 -21.57 -0.56
C HIS A 152 8.36 -21.41 -0.31
N ARG A 153 7.97 -20.93 0.86
CA ARG A 153 6.58 -20.73 1.25
C ARG A 153 6.33 -19.30 1.66
N LEU A 154 5.80 -18.50 0.75
CA LEU A 154 5.13 -17.27 1.14
C LEU A 154 3.77 -17.66 1.73
N SER A 155 3.59 -17.43 3.02
CA SER A 155 2.29 -17.67 3.67
C SER A 155 1.39 -16.46 3.44
N PHE A 156 0.30 -16.67 2.71
CA PHE A 156 -0.73 -15.66 2.54
C PHE A 156 -1.84 -15.88 3.56
N TYR A 157 -2.27 -14.80 4.18
CA TYR A 157 -3.48 -14.78 4.99
C TYR A 157 -4.57 -14.11 4.18
N ASP A 158 -5.52 -14.89 3.67
CA ASP A 158 -6.73 -14.35 3.08
C ASP A 158 -7.68 -13.96 4.22
N ALA A 159 -7.86 -12.66 4.41
CA ALA A 159 -8.77 -12.11 5.42
C ALA A 159 -10.22 -12.05 4.93
N VAL A 160 -10.52 -12.51 3.73
CA VAL A 160 -11.88 -12.57 3.20
C VAL A 160 -12.60 -13.73 3.88
N ALA A 161 -13.57 -13.41 4.73
CA ALA A 161 -14.44 -14.43 5.31
C ALA A 161 -15.24 -15.14 4.19
N PRO A 162 -15.23 -16.48 4.12
CA PRO A 162 -16.01 -17.19 3.13
C PRO A 162 -17.50 -16.90 3.34
N ILE A 163 -18.16 -16.42 2.28
CA ILE A 163 -19.60 -16.26 2.28
C ILE A 163 -20.20 -17.60 1.88
N VAL A 164 -20.91 -18.25 2.80
CA VAL A 164 -21.67 -19.47 2.55
C VAL A 164 -23.16 -19.13 2.46
N THR A 165 -23.85 -19.72 1.50
CA THR A 165 -25.31 -19.67 1.46
C THR A 165 -25.89 -20.54 2.58
N ALA A 166 -26.83 -20.00 3.35
CA ALA A 166 -27.65 -20.84 4.23
C ALA A 166 -28.60 -21.65 3.36
N GLU A 167 -28.54 -22.97 3.49
CA GLU A 167 -29.56 -23.88 2.92
C GLU A 167 -30.81 -23.89 3.80
#